data_cde50992ef55ea4feb5719e91a10141d
#
_entry.id   cde50992ef55ea4feb5719e91a10141d
#
_cell.length_a   1.000
_cell.length_b   1.000
_cell.length_c   1.000
_cell.angle_alpha   90.00
_cell.angle_beta   90.00
_cell.angle_gamma   90.00
#
_symmetry.space_group_name_H-M   'P 1'
#
loop_
_entity.id
_entity.type
_entity.pdbx_description
1 polymer ?
#
loop_
_entity_poly.entity_id
_entity_poly.type
_entity_poly.pdbx_seq_one_letter_code
_entity_poly.pdbx_strand_id
1 'polypeptide(L)'
;MAEGQDEAQREGQSEAQPEGQSEAQPAPDERELLQQLEAELRKLKVVDILTQTVYTVSSLGWRRLGAGEEQSLEEARLAIDSLRALLPVLERALPAEAMRDFNQVVANMQLAYAKASAESSPDAEG
;
A
#
# COMPACT_ATOMS: atom_id res chain seq x y z
N MET A 1 -40.03 25.37 8.02
CA MET A 1 -39.80 25.02 8.03
C MET A 1 -39.43 24.50 7.79
N ALA A 2 -39.67 24.45 7.67
CA ALA A 2 -39.22 23.65 7.32
C ALA A 2 -38.32 23.25 7.63
N GLU A 3 -38.11 23.28 8.16
CA GLU A 3 -37.43 22.87 8.34
C GLU A 3 -37.31 22.06 8.73
N GLY A 4 -37.50 22.07 9.09
CA GLY A 4 -37.33 21.19 9.45
C GLY A 4 -37.47 20.23 8.91
N GLN A 5 -37.75 20.22 8.34
CA GLN A 5 -37.72 19.36 7.74
C GLN A 5 -36.78 18.88 7.42
N ASP A 6 -36.29 19.05 7.38
CA ASP A 6 -35.45 18.53 6.93
C ASP A 6 -34.92 17.78 7.63
N GLU A 7 -34.92 17.83 8.43
CA GLU A 7 -34.52 17.09 8.98
C GLU A 7 -34.94 16.11 8.90
N ALA A 8 -35.48 16.26 8.78
CA ALA A 8 -35.94 15.18 8.67
C ALA A 8 -35.45 14.41 7.62
N GLN A 9 -35.18 14.75 7.00
CA GLN A 9 -34.69 14.08 6.11
C GLN A 9 -33.57 13.65 6.23
N ARG A 10 -33.03 14.07 6.76
CA ARG A 10 -32.03 13.65 6.83
C ARG A 10 -31.85 12.89 7.57
N GLU A 11 -32.37 12.97 8.17
CA GLU A 11 -32.24 12.25 8.73
C GLU A 11 -32.44 11.40 8.50
N GLY A 12 -32.85 11.45 8.18
CA GLY A 12 -33.03 10.45 7.90
C GLY A 12 -32.17 9.70 7.24
N GLN A 13 -31.62 9.78 6.99
CA GLN A 13 -30.83 9.09 6.45
C GLN A 13 -29.92 8.67 7.02
N SER A 14 -29.66 8.86 7.62
CA SER A 14 -28.76 8.39 8.07
C SER A 14 -28.71 7.88 8.94
N GLU A 15 -29.06 8.08 9.19
CA GLU A 15 -28.98 7.62 9.81
C GLU A 15 -29.31 6.94 10.17
N ALA A 16 -29.71 6.89 10.17
CA ALA A 16 -30.06 6.08 10.56
C ALA A 16 -29.66 4.96 10.41
N GLN A 17 -29.23 4.61 10.71
CA GLN A 17 -28.76 3.76 10.54
C GLN A 17 -28.69 2.86 11.09
N PRO A 18 -28.72 2.48 11.37
CA PRO A 18 -28.83 1.38 11.65
C PRO A 18 -28.26 0.53 12.56
N GLU A 19 -28.09 0.76 13.52
CA GLU A 19 -27.46 0.08 14.49
C GLU A 19 -28.05 -1.22 14.83
N GLY A 20 -29.27 -1.30 15.10
CA GLY A 20 -29.91 -2.53 15.45
C GLY A 20 -29.79 -3.55 14.38
N GLN A 21 -29.85 -3.06 13.18
CA GLN A 21 -29.77 -3.98 12.08
C GLN A 21 -28.48 -4.66 12.00
N SER A 22 -27.42 -3.95 12.25
CA SER A 22 -26.12 -4.54 12.04
C SER A 22 -25.90 -5.69 12.99
N GLU A 23 -26.52 -5.67 14.14
CA GLU A 23 -26.32 -6.75 15.07
C GLU A 23 -27.01 -8.01 14.64
N ALA A 24 -28.13 -7.88 14.00
CA ALA A 24 -28.88 -9.05 13.62
C ALA A 24 -28.25 -9.72 12.43
N GLN A 25 -28.26 -9.07 11.32
CA GLN A 25 -27.78 -9.63 10.11
C GLN A 25 -27.44 -8.53 9.15
N PRO A 26 -26.52 -8.78 8.22
CA PRO A 26 -26.27 -7.77 7.20
C PRO A 26 -27.52 -7.54 6.38
N ALA A 27 -27.73 -6.33 5.94
CA ALA A 27 -28.81 -6.04 5.00
C ALA A 27 -28.55 -6.77 3.70
N PRO A 28 -29.57 -6.94 2.86
CA PRO A 28 -29.34 -7.58 1.58
C PRO A 28 -28.24 -6.92 0.76
N ASP A 29 -28.18 -5.58 0.78
CA ASP A 29 -27.14 -4.90 0.06
C ASP A 29 -25.78 -5.23 0.63
N GLU A 30 -25.69 -5.33 1.94
CA GLU A 30 -24.44 -5.68 2.57
C GLU A 30 -24.01 -7.07 2.25
N ARG A 31 -24.96 -7.99 2.18
CA ARG A 31 -24.65 -9.35 1.79
C ARG A 31 -24.11 -9.42 0.39
N GLU A 32 -24.74 -8.69 -0.51
CA GLU A 32 -24.27 -8.64 -1.87
C GLU A 32 -22.86 -8.11 -1.93
N LEU A 33 -22.59 -7.07 -1.15
CA LEU A 33 -21.26 -6.47 -1.13
C LEU A 33 -20.25 -7.47 -0.61
N LEU A 34 -20.60 -8.19 0.45
CA LEU A 34 -19.69 -9.19 0.99
C LEU A 34 -19.44 -10.30 0.00
N GLN A 35 -20.49 -10.72 -0.71
CA GLN A 35 -20.32 -11.73 -1.71
C GLN A 35 -19.43 -11.28 -2.85
N GLN A 36 -19.57 -10.01 -3.23
CA GLN A 36 -18.72 -9.47 -4.27
C GLN A 36 -17.27 -9.39 -3.82
N LEU A 37 -17.06 -9.01 -2.56
CA LEU A 37 -15.72 -8.98 -2.03
C LEU A 37 -15.10 -10.35 -2.00
N GLU A 38 -15.87 -11.35 -1.60
CA GLU A 38 -15.37 -12.70 -1.60
C GLU A 38 -15.02 -13.17 -3.00
N ALA A 39 -15.86 -12.82 -3.95
CA ALA A 39 -15.59 -13.21 -5.33
C ALA A 39 -14.32 -12.57 -5.83
N GLU A 40 -14.10 -11.30 -5.48
CA GLU A 40 -12.89 -10.61 -5.87
C GLU A 40 -11.67 -11.26 -5.23
N LEU A 41 -11.80 -11.62 -3.96
CA LEU A 41 -10.68 -12.25 -3.27
C LEU A 41 -10.31 -13.58 -3.88
N ARG A 42 -11.30 -14.32 -4.36
CA ARG A 42 -11.04 -15.62 -4.98
C ARG A 42 -10.25 -15.46 -6.27
N LYS A 43 -10.39 -14.33 -6.93
CA LYS A 43 -9.68 -14.09 -8.17
C LYS A 43 -8.26 -13.65 -7.98
N LEU A 44 -7.92 -13.18 -6.78
CA LEU A 44 -6.59 -12.68 -6.52
C LEU A 44 -5.58 -13.80 -6.45
N LYS A 45 -4.42 -13.53 -6.96
CA LYS A 45 -3.31 -14.45 -6.83
C LYS A 45 -2.25 -13.84 -5.94
N VAL A 46 -1.50 -14.70 -5.29
CA VAL A 46 -0.45 -14.23 -4.39
C VAL A 46 0.52 -13.33 -5.15
N VAL A 47 0.83 -13.67 -6.39
CA VAL A 47 1.77 -12.86 -7.15
C VAL A 47 1.24 -11.45 -7.38
N ASP A 48 -0.07 -11.29 -7.48
CA ASP A 48 -0.66 -9.96 -7.65
C ASP A 48 -0.42 -9.12 -6.41
N ILE A 49 -0.60 -9.72 -5.25
CA ILE A 49 -0.38 -9.01 -4.00
C ILE A 49 1.09 -8.68 -3.83
N LEU A 50 1.96 -9.62 -4.16
CA LEU A 50 3.39 -9.37 -4.03
C LEU A 50 3.85 -8.26 -4.96
N THR A 51 3.32 -8.25 -6.18
CA THR A 51 3.66 -7.19 -7.12
C THR A 51 3.22 -5.84 -6.59
N GLN A 52 2.02 -5.78 -6.04
CA GLN A 52 1.51 -4.57 -5.45
C GLN A 52 2.40 -4.13 -4.28
N THR A 53 2.84 -5.10 -3.49
CA THR A 53 3.72 -4.82 -2.37
C THR A 53 5.04 -4.23 -2.84
N VAL A 54 5.59 -4.77 -3.92
CA VAL A 54 6.84 -4.24 -4.46
C VAL A 54 6.67 -2.78 -4.86
N TYR A 55 5.56 -2.47 -5.53
CA TYR A 55 5.32 -1.08 -5.91
C TYR A 55 5.20 -0.18 -4.70
N THR A 56 4.45 -0.62 -3.71
CA THR A 56 4.21 0.20 -2.53
C THR A 56 5.50 0.41 -1.73
N VAL A 57 6.24 -0.66 -1.52
CA VAL A 57 7.49 -0.57 -0.77
C VAL A 57 8.51 0.28 -1.51
N SER A 58 8.57 0.12 -2.84
CA SER A 58 9.49 0.93 -3.64
C SER A 58 9.15 2.41 -3.52
N SER A 59 7.88 2.70 -3.63
CA SER A 59 7.42 4.08 -3.58
C SER A 59 7.76 4.72 -2.24
N LEU A 60 7.46 4.01 -1.18
CA LEU A 60 7.74 4.53 0.16
C LEU A 60 9.23 4.62 0.40
N GLY A 61 9.98 3.62 -0.07
CA GLY A 61 11.42 3.65 0.08
C GLY A 61 12.05 4.85 -0.59
N TRP A 62 11.58 5.20 -1.77
CA TRP A 62 12.10 6.36 -2.46
C TRP A 62 11.82 7.66 -1.68
N ARG A 63 10.64 7.73 -1.08
CA ARG A 63 10.33 8.92 -0.29
C ARG A 63 11.26 9.03 0.90
N ARG A 64 11.62 7.91 1.50
CA ARG A 64 12.51 7.93 2.66
C ARG A 64 13.96 8.19 2.28
N LEU A 65 14.28 8.06 1.00
CA LEU A 65 15.63 8.38 0.54
C LEU A 65 15.80 9.85 0.25
N GLY A 66 14.73 10.56 -0.02
CA GLY A 66 14.81 11.96 -0.36
C GLY A 66 15.17 12.83 0.82
N ALA A 67 15.88 13.91 0.55
CA ALA A 67 16.22 14.86 1.60
C ALA A 67 14.96 15.54 2.10
N GLY A 68 14.99 15.94 3.37
CA GLY A 68 13.86 16.63 3.93
C GLY A 68 13.31 15.90 5.14
N GLU A 69 12.12 16.31 5.52
CA GLU A 69 11.52 15.80 6.75
C GLU A 69 11.14 14.34 6.68
N GLU A 70 10.90 13.86 5.48
CA GLU A 70 10.48 12.47 5.34
C GLU A 70 11.67 11.52 5.25
N GLN A 71 12.87 12.04 5.18
CA GLN A 71 14.03 11.19 5.04
C GLN A 71 14.20 10.29 6.25
N SER A 72 14.44 9.03 5.97
CA SER A 72 14.76 8.05 6.99
C SER A 72 15.57 6.95 6.33
N LEU A 73 16.87 6.99 6.53
CA LEU A 73 17.73 5.98 5.91
C LEU A 73 17.47 4.61 6.48
N GLU A 74 17.03 4.55 7.73
CA GLU A 74 16.69 3.30 8.34
C GLU A 74 15.51 2.65 7.64
N GLU A 75 14.47 3.45 7.40
CA GLU A 75 13.29 2.94 6.70
C GLU A 75 13.60 2.62 5.26
N ALA A 76 14.44 3.44 4.64
CA ALA A 76 14.84 3.17 3.27
C ALA A 76 15.59 1.86 3.15
N ARG A 77 16.45 1.59 4.11
CA ARG A 77 17.20 0.34 4.09
C ARG A 77 16.27 -0.84 4.27
N LEU A 78 15.30 -0.72 5.16
CA LEU A 78 14.33 -1.78 5.35
C LEU A 78 13.59 -2.06 4.05
N ALA A 79 13.22 -1.01 3.35
CA ALA A 79 12.53 -1.17 2.07
C ALA A 79 13.41 -1.91 1.07
N ILE A 80 14.66 -1.51 0.96
CA ILE A 80 15.58 -2.13 0.02
C ILE A 80 15.80 -3.59 0.36
N ASP A 81 16.03 -3.88 1.63
CA ASP A 81 16.27 -5.26 2.04
C ASP A 81 15.06 -6.13 1.79
N SER A 82 13.86 -5.57 2.03
CA SER A 82 12.63 -6.30 1.78
C SER A 82 12.47 -6.62 0.29
N LEU A 83 12.74 -5.64 -0.56
CA LEU A 83 12.63 -5.85 -2.00
C LEU A 83 13.62 -6.89 -2.47
N ARG A 84 14.84 -6.83 -1.96
CA ARG A 84 15.85 -7.80 -2.34
C ARG A 84 15.44 -9.22 -1.93
N ALA A 85 14.79 -9.35 -0.82
CA ALA A 85 14.32 -10.64 -0.37
C ALA A 85 13.19 -11.17 -1.24
N LEU A 86 12.36 -10.27 -1.74
CA LEU A 86 11.22 -10.67 -2.55
C LEU A 86 11.57 -11.00 -3.99
N LEU A 87 12.60 -10.38 -4.53
CA LEU A 87 12.91 -10.56 -5.94
C LEU A 87 13.15 -12.02 -6.34
N PRO A 88 13.92 -12.80 -5.60
CA PRO A 88 14.11 -14.20 -5.99
C PRO A 88 12.82 -14.99 -6.00
N VAL A 89 11.92 -14.66 -5.08
CA VAL A 89 10.63 -15.33 -5.04
C VAL A 89 9.80 -14.95 -6.27
N LEU A 90 9.80 -13.67 -6.60
CA LEU A 90 9.02 -13.19 -7.74
C LEU A 90 9.57 -13.69 -9.06
N GLU A 91 10.85 -13.97 -9.10
CA GLU A 91 11.49 -14.47 -10.32
C GLU A 91 10.82 -15.74 -10.81
N ARG A 92 10.29 -16.51 -9.90
CA ARG A 92 9.63 -17.76 -10.25
C ARG A 92 8.22 -17.55 -10.78
N ALA A 93 7.68 -16.35 -10.62
CA ALA A 93 6.27 -16.12 -10.94
C ALA A 93 6.06 -15.06 -11.99
N LEU A 94 7.06 -14.24 -12.28
CA LEU A 94 6.89 -13.11 -13.19
C LEU A 94 7.76 -13.29 -14.43
N PRO A 95 7.34 -12.67 -15.55
CA PRO A 95 8.16 -12.72 -16.76
C PRO A 95 9.48 -11.97 -16.57
N ALA A 96 10.45 -12.35 -17.39
CA ALA A 96 11.77 -11.75 -17.29
C ALA A 96 11.75 -10.24 -17.47
N GLU A 97 10.82 -9.76 -18.29
CA GLU A 97 10.73 -8.34 -18.54
C GLU A 97 10.37 -7.57 -17.29
N ALA A 98 9.37 -8.08 -16.56
CA ALA A 98 8.96 -7.45 -15.30
C ALA A 98 10.09 -7.52 -14.28
N MET A 99 10.78 -8.65 -14.25
CA MET A 99 11.87 -8.81 -13.29
C MET A 99 13.02 -7.85 -13.59
N ARG A 100 13.26 -7.59 -14.87
CA ARG A 100 14.30 -6.64 -15.22
C ARG A 100 13.99 -5.26 -14.67
N ASP A 101 12.72 -4.87 -14.77
CA ASP A 101 12.31 -3.56 -14.26
C ASP A 101 12.46 -3.49 -12.75
N PHE A 102 12.02 -4.53 -12.06
CA PHE A 102 12.12 -4.54 -10.61
C PHE A 102 13.56 -4.54 -10.15
N ASN A 103 14.41 -5.32 -10.80
CA ASN A 103 15.82 -5.34 -10.46
C ASN A 103 16.45 -3.97 -10.67
N GLN A 104 16.04 -3.28 -11.72
CA GLN A 104 16.57 -1.95 -11.98
C GLN A 104 16.16 -0.96 -10.89
N VAL A 105 14.92 -1.05 -10.46
CA VAL A 105 14.45 -0.17 -9.39
C VAL A 105 15.26 -0.40 -8.12
N VAL A 106 15.46 -1.65 -7.75
CA VAL A 106 16.20 -1.94 -6.53
C VAL A 106 17.64 -1.49 -6.65
N ALA A 107 18.25 -1.69 -7.80
CA ALA A 107 19.62 -1.25 -8.01
C ALA A 107 19.74 0.26 -7.87
N ASN A 108 18.77 0.98 -8.45
CA ASN A 108 18.77 2.43 -8.34
C ASN A 108 18.59 2.88 -6.90
N MET A 109 17.73 2.20 -6.16
CA MET A 109 17.51 2.54 -4.77
C MET A 109 18.76 2.30 -3.93
N GLN A 110 19.48 1.22 -4.24
CA GLN A 110 20.72 0.95 -3.52
C GLN A 110 21.76 2.03 -3.77
N LEU A 111 21.84 2.49 -5.01
CA LEU A 111 22.77 3.58 -5.30
C LEU A 111 22.36 4.86 -4.60
N ALA A 112 21.07 5.15 -4.60
CA ALA A 112 20.58 6.35 -3.93
C ALA A 112 20.81 6.26 -2.42
N TYR A 113 20.65 5.06 -1.87
CA TYR A 113 20.87 4.87 -0.46
C TYR A 113 22.34 5.10 -0.10
N ALA A 114 23.24 4.54 -0.90
CA ALA A 114 24.65 4.71 -0.66
C ALA A 114 25.04 6.17 -0.71
N LYS A 115 24.49 6.88 -1.67
CA LYS A 115 24.78 8.29 -1.80
C LYS A 115 24.25 9.09 -0.62
N ALA A 116 23.00 8.84 -0.26
CA ALA A 116 22.40 9.56 0.86
C ALA A 116 23.11 9.25 2.17
N SER A 117 23.54 7.99 2.33
CA SER A 117 24.23 7.58 3.52
C SER A 117 25.58 8.29 3.63
N ALA A 118 26.28 8.40 2.51
CA ALA A 118 27.56 9.08 2.49
C ALA A 118 27.39 10.56 2.83
N GLU A 119 26.34 11.16 2.31
CA GLU A 119 26.11 12.57 2.55
C GLU A 119 25.70 12.86 3.98
N SER A 120 25.07 11.89 4.62
CA SER A 120 24.61 12.05 5.99
C SER A 120 25.69 11.79 7.02
N SER A 121 26.74 11.15 6.63
CA SER A 121 27.78 10.72 7.57
C SER A 121 28.94 11.70 7.58
N PRO A 122 29.24 12.30 8.72
CA PRO A 122 30.40 13.19 8.80
C PRO A 122 31.71 12.48 8.49
N ASP A 123 31.78 11.21 8.84
CA ASP A 123 32.99 10.45 8.61
C ASP A 123 33.28 10.24 7.15
N ALA A 124 32.25 10.18 6.34
CA ALA A 124 32.42 9.93 4.93
C ALA A 124 33.20 11.04 4.24
N GLU A 125 33.18 12.20 4.84
CA GLU A 125 33.88 13.32 4.24
C GLU A 125 35.28 13.47 4.72
N GLY A 126 35.55 12.91 5.84
CA GLY A 126 36.86 13.02 6.42
C GLY A 126 37.83 12.06 5.81
#